data_3fc8bdd3613e15618a09a824517994ab
#
_entry.id   3fc8bdd3613e15618a09a824517994ab
#
_cell.length_a   1.000
_cell.length_b   1.000
_cell.length_c   1.000
_cell.angle_alpha   90.00
_cell.angle_beta   90.00
_cell.angle_gamma   90.00
#
_symmetry.space_group_name_H-M   'P 1'
#
loop_
_entity.id
_entity.type
_entity.pdbx_description
1 polymer ?
#
loop_
_entity_poly.entity_id
_entity_poly.type
_entity_poly.pdbx_seq_one_letter_code
_entity_poly.pdbx_strand_id
1 'polypeptide(L)'
;MLHPILDVSSVNVILSLSGIYVLVFGFIAVKIKQRWYLGEALPSFIIGAVLGPFGAKLVNVGQWGGYTDSGSGDIAYGLTRVVIGIAMVKVGYELPKRYIRLHLVELTICLLPLMTIQWLMTSACIKLMIPNLSFLTSLIIGSCVICIDPVLSQAIAKGPFADQYVRRHLREFISAEAGGNDGLGFPFLLLSIALLRYADAPGMETVKVGPRKQSRDWISEPSTGRFGGDVGRALAHWAVEGVLYMLVMGAGYGVLVGFLSRKALNLASKRRWIDKESFFSYPVAMGLFIVGTCGCFGSDETLACFVAGCALNWDGSYHFEVEERHDSFNSTIENILNVGTFIFLGAIMPWDQLHMSSQNGITIARLFGLGFLILLFRRIPAIMMGYRFMPKVCDNWKEALFMGYFGPIGVGAISYVEYARRLLPDPGESDTEINNLTAAMIPVVYWLVFFSIVIHGLSIPILSCLYKWFKIPTIRDYPVEIILLSENEPVPNNSVVNRRNHSVILNNRFSCNSNQHPYSDHGEDHGEGTDTMVLRRRSGEASYRGSLERTLTKGSSSELEQTVSARNVV
;
A
#
# COMPACT_ATOMS: atom_id res chain seq x y z
N MET A 1 -18.93 -43.94 -26.17
CA MET A 1 -18.53 -42.56 -26.54
C MET A 1 -17.42 -42.18 -25.61
N LEU A 2 -16.23 -41.96 -26.13
CA LEU A 2 -15.14 -41.36 -25.33
C LEU A 2 -15.52 -39.88 -25.07
N HIS A 3 -15.90 -39.57 -23.85
CA HIS A 3 -16.09 -38.16 -23.46
C HIS A 3 -14.74 -37.46 -23.55
N PRO A 4 -14.67 -36.28 -24.15
CA PRO A 4 -13.44 -35.51 -24.14
C PRO A 4 -13.03 -35.25 -22.70
N ILE A 5 -11.76 -35.59 -22.35
CA ILE A 5 -11.16 -35.39 -21.03
C ILE A 5 -10.83 -33.90 -20.80
N LEU A 6 -11.34 -33.01 -21.64
CA LEU A 6 -11.11 -31.58 -21.54
C LEU A 6 -11.99 -30.99 -20.41
N ASP A 7 -11.39 -30.62 -19.31
CA ASP A 7 -12.05 -29.86 -18.24
C ASP A 7 -11.68 -28.37 -18.35
N VAL A 8 -12.54 -27.59 -19.01
CA VAL A 8 -12.43 -26.15 -19.17
C VAL A 8 -13.21 -25.47 -18.03
N SER A 9 -12.94 -25.88 -16.79
CA SER A 9 -13.51 -25.20 -15.62
C SER A 9 -12.93 -23.79 -15.44
N SER A 10 -13.71 -22.89 -14.85
CA SER A 10 -13.26 -21.51 -14.56
C SER A 10 -11.96 -21.48 -13.75
N VAL A 11 -11.78 -22.42 -12.83
CA VAL A 11 -10.56 -22.53 -12.01
C VAL A 11 -9.35 -22.88 -12.87
N ASN A 12 -9.48 -23.89 -13.76
CA ASN A 12 -8.39 -24.29 -14.65
C ASN A 12 -8.00 -23.18 -15.63
N VAL A 13 -8.97 -22.44 -16.15
CA VAL A 13 -8.74 -21.27 -17.01
C VAL A 13 -7.96 -20.19 -16.26
N ILE A 14 -8.36 -19.84 -15.03
CA ILE A 14 -7.69 -18.81 -14.23
C ILE A 14 -6.27 -19.20 -13.87
N LEU A 15 -6.06 -20.44 -13.40
CA LEU A 15 -4.73 -20.93 -13.07
C LEU A 15 -3.82 -20.90 -14.30
N SER A 16 -4.33 -21.33 -15.46
CA SER A 16 -3.57 -21.30 -16.72
C SER A 16 -3.21 -19.89 -17.15
N LEU A 17 -4.17 -18.96 -17.13
CA LEU A 17 -3.96 -17.58 -17.54
C LEU A 17 -3.05 -16.83 -16.57
N SER A 18 -3.23 -17.02 -15.27
CA SER A 18 -2.34 -16.43 -14.24
C SER A 18 -0.92 -16.99 -14.35
N GLY A 19 -0.78 -18.30 -14.57
CA GLY A 19 0.50 -18.96 -14.78
C GLY A 19 1.22 -18.44 -16.02
N ILE A 20 0.53 -18.37 -17.16
CA ILE A 20 1.07 -17.81 -18.42
C ILE A 20 1.51 -16.35 -18.20
N TYR A 21 0.68 -15.54 -17.53
CA TYR A 21 1.03 -14.15 -17.26
C TYR A 21 2.31 -14.03 -16.44
N VAL A 22 2.42 -14.78 -15.32
CA VAL A 22 3.61 -14.73 -14.45
C VAL A 22 4.86 -15.19 -15.22
N LEU A 23 4.75 -16.24 -16.03
CA LEU A 23 5.84 -16.73 -16.88
C LEU A 23 6.27 -15.67 -17.89
N VAL A 24 5.35 -15.15 -18.69
CA VAL A 24 5.66 -14.15 -19.75
C VAL A 24 6.16 -12.86 -19.13
N PHE A 25 5.50 -12.38 -18.07
CA PHE A 25 5.95 -11.18 -17.37
C PHE A 25 7.34 -11.39 -16.74
N GLY A 26 7.62 -12.56 -16.18
CA GLY A 26 8.93 -12.91 -15.61
C GLY A 26 10.07 -12.77 -16.61
N PHE A 27 9.89 -13.20 -17.87
CA PHE A 27 10.90 -13.07 -18.92
C PHE A 27 11.26 -11.62 -19.26
N ILE A 28 10.31 -10.70 -19.14
CA ILE A 28 10.47 -9.30 -19.53
C ILE A 28 10.49 -8.34 -18.33
N ALA A 29 10.25 -8.85 -17.11
CA ALA A 29 10.08 -8.05 -15.90
C ALA A 29 11.26 -7.11 -15.63
N VAL A 30 12.48 -7.59 -15.76
CA VAL A 30 13.70 -6.78 -15.58
C VAL A 30 13.72 -5.61 -16.56
N LYS A 31 13.39 -5.85 -17.84
CA LYS A 31 13.35 -4.81 -18.87
C LYS A 31 12.24 -3.79 -18.61
N ILE A 32 11.08 -4.25 -18.20
CA ILE A 32 9.93 -3.40 -17.88
C ILE A 32 10.24 -2.54 -16.66
N LYS A 33 10.69 -3.16 -15.55
CA LYS A 33 10.99 -2.47 -14.30
C LYS A 33 12.18 -1.52 -14.40
N GLN A 34 13.27 -1.92 -15.05
CA GLN A 34 14.50 -1.12 -15.10
C GLN A 34 14.54 -0.10 -16.24
N ARG A 35 13.99 -0.42 -17.41
CA ARG A 35 14.05 0.47 -18.57
C ARG A 35 12.83 1.39 -18.66
N TRP A 36 11.64 0.87 -18.34
CA TRP A 36 10.39 1.61 -18.44
C TRP A 36 9.89 2.10 -17.07
N TYR A 37 10.51 1.65 -15.97
CA TYR A 37 10.10 1.97 -14.60
C TYR A 37 8.62 1.67 -14.32
N LEU A 38 8.06 0.69 -15.03
CA LEU A 38 6.66 0.30 -14.91
C LEU A 38 6.53 -0.80 -13.84
N GLY A 39 5.66 -0.57 -12.85
CA GLY A 39 5.32 -1.55 -11.82
C GLY A 39 4.40 -2.65 -12.37
N GLU A 40 4.18 -3.70 -11.58
CA GLU A 40 3.37 -4.86 -11.94
C GLU A 40 1.86 -4.56 -11.94
N ALA A 41 1.42 -3.58 -11.15
CA ALA A 41 -0.01 -3.32 -10.91
C ALA A 41 -0.77 -2.98 -12.19
N LEU A 42 -0.26 -2.04 -13.00
CA LEU A 42 -0.95 -1.61 -14.22
C LEU A 42 -1.05 -2.73 -15.27
N PRO A 43 0.02 -3.45 -15.65
CA PRO A 43 -0.08 -4.57 -16.59
C PRO A 43 -1.03 -5.67 -16.09
N SER A 44 -0.97 -6.03 -14.81
CA SER A 44 -1.82 -7.04 -14.19
C SER A 44 -3.29 -6.64 -14.24
N PHE A 45 -3.59 -5.39 -13.91
CA PHE A 45 -4.96 -4.87 -13.96
C PHE A 45 -5.53 -4.89 -15.38
N ILE A 46 -4.74 -4.43 -16.38
CA ILE A 46 -5.16 -4.43 -17.79
C ILE A 46 -5.46 -5.86 -18.26
N ILE A 47 -4.61 -6.82 -17.92
CA ILE A 47 -4.85 -8.22 -18.27
C ILE A 47 -6.11 -8.75 -17.61
N GLY A 48 -6.32 -8.45 -16.33
CA GLY A 48 -7.56 -8.80 -15.63
C GLY A 48 -8.80 -8.23 -16.32
N ALA A 49 -8.77 -6.97 -16.71
CA ALA A 49 -9.87 -6.33 -17.44
C ALA A 49 -10.12 -6.96 -18.82
N VAL A 50 -9.05 -7.33 -19.56
CA VAL A 50 -9.16 -8.01 -20.85
C VAL A 50 -9.72 -9.42 -20.70
N LEU A 51 -9.35 -10.16 -19.65
CA LEU A 51 -9.82 -11.52 -19.40
C LEU A 51 -11.23 -11.56 -18.77
N GLY A 52 -11.66 -10.46 -18.18
CA GLY A 52 -12.94 -10.31 -17.49
C GLY A 52 -14.17 -10.36 -18.39
N PRO A 53 -15.38 -10.15 -17.81
CA PRO A 53 -16.68 -10.31 -18.48
C PRO A 53 -16.88 -9.39 -19.68
N PHE A 54 -16.22 -8.25 -19.71
CA PHE A 54 -16.31 -7.25 -20.80
C PHE A 54 -15.29 -7.44 -21.90
N GLY A 55 -14.20 -8.16 -21.63
CA GLY A 55 -13.18 -8.47 -22.61
C GLY A 55 -13.39 -9.84 -23.25
N ALA A 56 -12.45 -10.74 -23.04
CA ALA A 56 -12.47 -12.10 -23.61
C ALA A 56 -13.52 -13.04 -22.98
N LYS A 57 -14.16 -12.63 -21.88
CA LYS A 57 -15.17 -13.42 -21.13
C LYS A 57 -14.65 -14.77 -20.63
N LEU A 58 -13.35 -14.89 -20.43
CA LEU A 58 -12.71 -16.12 -19.95
C LEU A 58 -12.81 -16.27 -18.42
N VAL A 59 -12.90 -15.15 -17.72
CA VAL A 59 -12.99 -15.10 -16.25
C VAL A 59 -14.28 -14.39 -15.87
N ASN A 60 -15.25 -15.16 -15.37
CA ASN A 60 -16.51 -14.60 -14.84
C ASN A 60 -16.57 -14.79 -13.32
N VAL A 61 -16.05 -13.79 -12.61
CA VAL A 61 -15.98 -13.81 -11.14
C VAL A 61 -17.37 -13.80 -10.50
N GLY A 62 -18.39 -13.21 -11.14
CA GLY A 62 -19.76 -13.21 -10.65
C GLY A 62 -20.35 -14.61 -10.43
N GLN A 63 -19.77 -15.64 -11.05
CA GLN A 63 -20.20 -17.03 -10.86
C GLN A 63 -19.51 -17.74 -9.68
N TRP A 64 -18.50 -17.13 -9.05
CA TRP A 64 -17.68 -17.80 -8.02
C TRP A 64 -18.31 -17.78 -6.62
N GLY A 65 -19.16 -16.82 -6.33
CA GLY A 65 -19.75 -16.61 -5.00
C GLY A 65 -21.10 -17.31 -4.78
N GLY A 66 -21.48 -18.25 -5.65
CA GLY A 66 -22.84 -18.79 -5.65
C GLY A 66 -23.82 -17.84 -6.34
N TYR A 67 -25.12 -18.19 -6.33
CA TYR A 67 -26.17 -17.44 -7.04
C TYR A 67 -26.59 -16.11 -6.35
N THR A 68 -25.77 -15.56 -5.46
CA THR A 68 -26.05 -14.28 -4.80
C THR A 68 -25.21 -13.16 -5.41
N ASP A 69 -25.84 -12.01 -5.71
CA ASP A 69 -25.17 -10.81 -6.27
C ASP A 69 -24.03 -10.25 -5.39
N SER A 70 -24.01 -10.66 -4.10
CA SER A 70 -22.99 -10.27 -3.13
C SER A 70 -21.68 -11.08 -3.21
N GLY A 71 -21.68 -12.25 -3.86
CA GLY A 71 -20.56 -13.20 -3.78
C GLY A 71 -19.22 -12.67 -4.30
N SER A 72 -19.21 -11.87 -5.35
CA SER A 72 -17.98 -11.27 -5.88
C SER A 72 -17.40 -10.21 -4.95
N GLY A 73 -18.24 -9.43 -4.27
CA GLY A 73 -17.83 -8.44 -3.28
C GLY A 73 -17.24 -9.08 -2.01
N ASP A 74 -17.78 -10.23 -1.59
CA ASP A 74 -17.24 -10.97 -0.44
C ASP A 74 -15.85 -11.53 -0.72
N ILE A 75 -15.63 -12.06 -1.93
CA ILE A 75 -14.31 -12.51 -2.38
C ILE A 75 -13.36 -11.32 -2.48
N ALA A 76 -13.80 -10.20 -3.05
CA ALA A 76 -13.00 -8.98 -3.16
C ALA A 76 -12.56 -8.48 -1.77
N TYR A 77 -13.50 -8.41 -0.83
CA TYR A 77 -13.21 -8.01 0.55
C TYR A 77 -12.22 -8.97 1.24
N GLY A 78 -12.44 -10.28 1.14
CA GLY A 78 -11.54 -11.27 1.76
C GLY A 78 -10.13 -11.23 1.18
N LEU A 79 -10.01 -11.18 -0.15
CA LEU A 79 -8.71 -11.13 -0.84
C LEU A 79 -7.95 -9.84 -0.51
N THR A 80 -8.60 -8.69 -0.60
CA THR A 80 -7.96 -7.39 -0.35
C THR A 80 -7.46 -7.27 1.09
N ARG A 81 -8.22 -7.74 2.09
CA ARG A 81 -7.80 -7.77 3.50
C ARG A 81 -6.52 -8.57 3.72
N VAL A 82 -6.44 -9.76 3.14
CA VAL A 82 -5.25 -10.63 3.27
C VAL A 82 -4.03 -9.96 2.65
N VAL A 83 -4.18 -9.43 1.43
CA VAL A 83 -3.07 -8.79 0.70
C VAL A 83 -2.59 -7.55 1.42
N ILE A 84 -3.50 -6.68 1.85
CA ILE A 84 -3.17 -5.46 2.60
C ILE A 84 -2.53 -5.83 3.95
N GLY A 85 -3.09 -6.79 4.69
CA GLY A 85 -2.54 -7.19 5.99
C GLY A 85 -1.08 -7.67 5.90
N ILE A 86 -0.76 -8.51 4.92
CA ILE A 86 0.62 -8.96 4.67
C ILE A 86 1.52 -7.77 4.27
N ALA A 87 1.05 -6.92 3.36
CA ALA A 87 1.79 -5.73 2.93
C ALA A 87 2.04 -4.76 4.09
N MET A 88 1.08 -4.58 4.99
CA MET A 88 1.19 -3.69 6.16
C MET A 88 2.21 -4.17 7.18
N VAL A 89 2.25 -5.47 7.48
CA VAL A 89 3.31 -6.04 8.33
C VAL A 89 4.67 -5.75 7.73
N LYS A 90 4.82 -5.94 6.41
CA LYS A 90 6.08 -5.68 5.70
C LYS A 90 6.47 -4.21 5.77
N VAL A 91 5.56 -3.30 5.43
CA VAL A 91 5.79 -1.85 5.54
C VAL A 91 6.26 -1.48 6.94
N GLY A 92 5.62 -2.04 7.98
CA GLY A 92 5.95 -1.77 9.37
C GLY A 92 7.37 -2.21 9.76
N TYR A 93 7.79 -3.43 9.43
CA TYR A 93 9.13 -3.90 9.82
C TYR A 93 10.27 -3.37 8.95
N GLU A 94 9.99 -2.87 7.75
CA GLU A 94 10.98 -2.24 6.89
C GLU A 94 11.33 -0.80 7.30
N LEU A 95 10.51 -0.17 8.16
CA LEU A 95 10.84 1.16 8.71
C LEU A 95 12.06 1.08 9.64
N PRO A 96 12.89 2.13 9.69
CA PRO A 96 14.01 2.20 10.62
C PRO A 96 13.58 2.04 12.09
N LYS A 97 14.53 1.62 12.94
CA LYS A 97 14.26 1.44 14.37
C LYS A 97 13.58 2.66 15.00
N ARG A 98 12.52 2.42 15.79
CA ARG A 98 11.77 3.46 16.52
C ARG A 98 11.23 4.60 15.62
N TYR A 99 11.04 4.34 14.31
CA TYR A 99 10.69 5.38 13.33
C TYR A 99 9.43 6.16 13.73
N ILE A 100 8.37 5.46 14.11
CA ILE A 100 7.11 6.08 14.53
C ILE A 100 7.31 7.05 15.70
N ARG A 101 8.15 6.69 16.69
CA ARG A 101 8.41 7.54 17.84
C ARG A 101 9.23 8.79 17.47
N LEU A 102 10.17 8.67 16.54
CA LEU A 102 11.03 9.77 16.11
C LEU A 102 10.28 10.79 15.24
N HIS A 103 9.29 10.34 14.46
CA HIS A 103 8.48 11.15 13.56
C HIS A 103 7.02 11.25 13.99
N LEU A 104 6.73 11.09 15.31
CA LEU A 104 5.37 11.07 15.84
C LEU A 104 4.61 12.36 15.54
N VAL A 105 5.27 13.51 15.66
CA VAL A 105 4.63 14.82 15.43
C VAL A 105 4.27 14.98 13.96
N GLU A 106 5.21 14.71 13.07
CA GLU A 106 5.03 14.82 11.63
C GLU A 106 3.95 13.82 11.11
N LEU A 107 3.96 12.59 11.62
CA LEU A 107 2.93 11.60 11.32
C LEU A 107 1.56 12.02 11.86
N THR A 108 1.49 12.56 13.08
CA THR A 108 0.23 13.06 13.64
C THR A 108 -0.34 14.21 12.80
N ILE A 109 0.50 15.14 12.37
CA ILE A 109 0.08 16.25 11.48
C ILE A 109 -0.45 15.70 10.16
N CYS A 110 0.24 14.73 9.58
CA CYS A 110 -0.15 14.16 8.30
C CYS A 110 -1.44 13.33 8.39
N LEU A 111 -1.55 12.49 9.43
CA LEU A 111 -2.61 11.51 9.59
C LEU A 111 -3.89 12.05 10.24
N LEU A 112 -3.87 13.20 10.91
CA LEU A 112 -5.07 13.80 11.49
C LEU A 112 -5.49 15.07 10.73
N PRO A 113 -4.88 16.26 10.91
CA PRO A 113 -5.38 17.48 10.27
C PRO A 113 -5.27 17.44 8.74
N LEU A 114 -4.14 16.98 8.18
CA LEU A 114 -4.01 16.97 6.72
C LEU A 114 -4.91 15.92 6.07
N MET A 115 -5.06 14.75 6.69
CA MET A 115 -5.99 13.71 6.23
C MET A 115 -7.44 14.18 6.30
N THR A 116 -7.82 14.94 7.35
CA THR A 116 -9.16 15.56 7.44
C THR A 116 -9.40 16.53 6.28
N ILE A 117 -8.43 17.38 5.96
CA ILE A 117 -8.55 18.30 4.81
C ILE A 117 -8.69 17.49 3.51
N GLN A 118 -7.88 16.46 3.32
CA GLN A 118 -7.96 15.58 2.15
C GLN A 118 -9.33 14.93 2.02
N TRP A 119 -9.91 14.45 3.13
CA TRP A 119 -11.25 13.85 3.16
C TRP A 119 -12.33 14.84 2.74
N LEU A 120 -12.33 16.04 3.31
CA LEU A 120 -13.31 17.08 2.97
C LEU A 120 -13.19 17.53 1.51
N MET A 121 -11.96 17.71 1.01
CA MET A 121 -11.70 18.08 -0.39
C MET A 121 -12.14 16.98 -1.36
N THR A 122 -11.85 15.72 -1.03
CA THR A 122 -12.29 14.56 -1.82
C THR A 122 -13.81 14.49 -1.91
N SER A 123 -14.47 14.65 -0.77
CA SER A 123 -15.95 14.63 -0.69
C SER A 123 -16.58 15.78 -1.44
N ALA A 124 -15.98 16.96 -1.39
CA ALA A 124 -16.43 18.11 -2.17
C ALA A 124 -16.29 17.87 -3.69
N CYS A 125 -15.20 17.25 -4.15
CA CYS A 125 -15.02 16.84 -5.54
C CYS A 125 -16.09 15.83 -5.98
N ILE A 126 -16.39 14.84 -5.14
CA ILE A 126 -17.42 13.83 -5.41
C ILE A 126 -18.79 14.50 -5.52
N LYS A 127 -19.16 15.34 -4.55
CA LYS A 127 -20.44 16.10 -4.58
C LYS A 127 -20.56 16.97 -5.82
N LEU A 128 -19.48 17.61 -6.25
CA LEU A 128 -19.47 18.46 -7.42
C LEU A 128 -19.73 17.68 -8.72
N MET A 129 -19.17 16.48 -8.84
CA MET A 129 -19.25 15.68 -10.06
C MET A 129 -20.47 14.76 -10.09
N ILE A 130 -21.01 14.36 -8.95
CA ILE A 130 -22.15 13.44 -8.84
C ILE A 130 -23.32 14.16 -8.14
N PRO A 131 -24.22 14.77 -8.91
CA PRO A 131 -25.22 15.70 -8.36
C PRO A 131 -26.26 15.05 -7.45
N ASN A 132 -26.58 13.76 -7.65
CA ASN A 132 -27.62 13.06 -6.90
C ASN A 132 -27.17 12.63 -5.48
N LEU A 133 -25.87 12.79 -5.15
CA LEU A 133 -25.38 12.55 -3.80
C LEU A 133 -25.53 13.79 -2.93
N SER A 134 -25.84 13.60 -1.65
CA SER A 134 -25.71 14.64 -0.62
C SER A 134 -24.23 14.84 -0.25
N PHE A 135 -23.90 15.90 0.49
CA PHE A 135 -22.53 16.04 1.00
C PHE A 135 -22.18 14.94 2.00
N LEU A 136 -23.13 14.49 2.81
CA LEU A 136 -22.95 13.42 3.80
C LEU A 136 -22.65 12.08 3.12
N THR A 137 -23.39 11.71 2.07
CA THR A 137 -23.12 10.51 1.29
C THR A 137 -21.80 10.60 0.52
N SER A 138 -21.42 11.81 0.08
CA SER A 138 -20.10 12.05 -0.51
C SER A 138 -18.96 11.90 0.49
N LEU A 139 -19.18 12.21 1.79
CA LEU A 139 -18.22 11.93 2.87
C LEU A 139 -17.96 10.43 3.06
N ILE A 140 -18.99 9.59 2.91
CA ILE A 140 -18.85 8.12 2.99
C ILE A 140 -17.98 7.61 1.83
N ILE A 141 -18.28 7.98 0.60
CA ILE A 141 -17.46 7.59 -0.56
C ILE A 141 -16.05 8.17 -0.45
N GLY A 142 -15.93 9.43 0.00
CA GLY A 142 -14.65 10.10 0.24
C GLY A 142 -13.77 9.36 1.24
N SER A 143 -14.34 8.82 2.33
CA SER A 143 -13.61 8.02 3.30
C SER A 143 -13.08 6.70 2.73
N CYS A 144 -13.76 6.09 1.76
CA CYS A 144 -13.26 4.89 1.10
C CYS A 144 -12.00 5.15 0.25
N VAL A 145 -11.82 6.37 -0.26
CA VAL A 145 -10.74 6.71 -1.20
C VAL A 145 -9.69 7.68 -0.64
N ILE A 146 -9.81 8.05 0.64
CA ILE A 146 -8.84 8.95 1.30
C ILE A 146 -7.50 8.26 1.53
N CYS A 147 -7.50 6.96 1.81
CA CYS A 147 -6.32 6.19 2.12
C CYS A 147 -5.35 6.10 0.95
N ILE A 148 -4.08 5.94 1.28
CA ILE A 148 -3.00 5.75 0.31
C ILE A 148 -2.69 4.26 0.25
N ASP A 149 -2.80 3.70 -0.93
CA ASP A 149 -2.51 2.28 -1.14
C ASP A 149 -1.04 1.96 -0.84
N PRO A 150 -0.75 1.03 0.08
CA PRO A 150 0.61 0.67 0.45
C PRO A 150 1.35 -0.03 -0.68
N VAL A 151 0.66 -0.83 -1.50
CA VAL A 151 1.27 -1.60 -2.59
C VAL A 151 1.78 -0.67 -3.68
N LEU A 152 0.92 0.25 -4.14
CA LEU A 152 1.29 1.22 -5.17
C LEU A 152 2.30 2.24 -4.64
N SER A 153 2.17 2.69 -3.39
CA SER A 153 3.10 3.64 -2.79
C SER A 153 4.50 3.04 -2.59
N GLN A 154 4.61 1.76 -2.24
CA GLN A 154 5.91 1.06 -2.16
C GLN A 154 6.59 0.99 -3.54
N ALA A 155 5.84 0.72 -4.61
CA ALA A 155 6.39 0.72 -5.97
C ALA A 155 6.97 2.09 -6.35
N ILE A 156 6.38 3.18 -5.85
CA ILE A 156 6.85 4.56 -6.04
C ILE A 156 8.05 4.87 -5.13
N ALA A 157 7.95 4.56 -3.83
CA ALA A 157 8.96 4.89 -2.83
C ALA A 157 10.23 4.05 -2.94
N LYS A 158 10.13 2.82 -3.43
CA LYS A 158 11.23 1.83 -3.50
C LYS A 158 11.65 1.47 -4.92
N GLY A 159 11.14 2.17 -5.92
CA GLY A 159 11.50 1.89 -7.32
C GLY A 159 12.83 2.53 -7.73
N PRO A 160 13.44 2.07 -8.84
CA PRO A 160 14.73 2.59 -9.33
C PRO A 160 14.73 4.10 -9.63
N PHE A 161 13.56 4.68 -9.93
CA PHE A 161 13.40 6.12 -10.11
C PHE A 161 13.56 6.87 -8.78
N ALA A 162 12.88 6.38 -7.73
CA ALA A 162 12.96 7.00 -6.41
C ALA A 162 14.37 6.91 -5.81
N ASP A 163 15.06 5.79 -6.03
CA ASP A 163 16.45 5.61 -5.59
C ASP A 163 17.40 6.65 -6.20
N GLN A 164 17.10 7.14 -7.41
CA GLN A 164 17.94 8.12 -8.10
C GLN A 164 17.57 9.58 -7.82
N TYR A 165 16.28 9.87 -7.56
CA TYR A 165 15.78 11.24 -7.56
C TYR A 165 15.02 11.67 -6.30
N VAL A 166 14.73 10.74 -5.37
CA VAL A 166 13.96 11.03 -4.16
C VAL A 166 14.79 10.72 -2.92
N ARG A 167 14.94 11.68 -2.04
CA ARG A 167 15.72 11.53 -0.81
C ARG A 167 15.15 10.43 0.08
N ARG A 168 16.02 9.73 0.78
CA ARG A 168 15.70 8.56 1.61
C ARG A 168 14.66 8.88 2.70
N HIS A 169 14.86 9.96 3.45
CA HIS A 169 13.94 10.33 4.53
C HIS A 169 12.50 10.57 4.04
N LEU A 170 12.34 11.17 2.85
CA LEU A 170 11.02 11.37 2.23
C LEU A 170 10.39 10.03 1.81
N ARG A 171 11.18 9.09 1.27
CA ARG A 171 10.70 7.75 0.90
C ARG A 171 10.26 6.93 2.12
N GLU A 172 11.05 6.97 3.20
CA GLU A 172 10.72 6.34 4.47
C GLU A 172 9.43 6.92 5.07
N PHE A 173 9.26 8.25 5.01
CA PHE A 173 8.05 8.90 5.50
C PHE A 173 6.81 8.55 4.66
N ILE A 174 6.91 8.55 3.32
CA ILE A 174 5.82 8.11 2.44
C ILE A 174 5.38 6.67 2.78
N SER A 175 6.34 5.78 3.06
CA SER A 175 6.04 4.40 3.47
C SER A 175 5.35 4.35 4.84
N ALA A 176 5.82 5.13 5.81
CA ALA A 176 5.23 5.19 7.15
C ALA A 176 3.83 5.81 7.13
N GLU A 177 3.65 6.87 6.33
CA GLU A 177 2.35 7.50 6.13
C GLU A 177 1.35 6.54 5.48
N ALA A 178 1.73 5.84 4.41
CA ALA A 178 0.86 4.87 3.75
C ALA A 178 0.41 3.77 4.72
N GLY A 179 1.34 3.26 5.56
CA GLY A 179 1.02 2.27 6.57
C GLY A 179 0.06 2.77 7.66
N GLY A 180 0.25 4.00 8.14
CA GLY A 180 -0.65 4.59 9.15
C GLY A 180 -1.98 5.07 8.58
N ASN A 181 -1.97 5.60 7.36
CA ASN A 181 -3.13 6.20 6.71
C ASN A 181 -4.20 5.15 6.38
N ASP A 182 -3.79 3.96 5.93
CA ASP A 182 -4.73 2.90 5.53
C ASP A 182 -5.54 2.36 6.72
N GLY A 183 -4.99 2.31 7.92
CA GLY A 183 -5.78 1.98 9.13
C GLY A 183 -6.64 3.15 9.62
N LEU A 184 -6.17 4.38 9.53
CA LEU A 184 -6.88 5.57 10.02
C LEU A 184 -8.10 5.97 9.18
N GLY A 185 -8.36 5.36 8.04
CA GLY A 185 -9.55 5.60 7.24
C GLY A 185 -10.85 5.16 7.92
N PHE A 186 -10.84 4.10 8.77
CA PHE A 186 -12.04 3.60 9.45
C PHE A 186 -12.72 4.63 10.35
N PRO A 187 -12.04 5.41 11.20
CA PRO A 187 -12.68 6.48 11.95
C PRO A 187 -13.45 7.48 11.08
N PHE A 188 -12.93 7.86 9.91
CA PHE A 188 -13.62 8.78 8.98
C PHE A 188 -14.87 8.13 8.36
N LEU A 189 -14.75 6.86 7.95
CA LEU A 189 -15.87 6.11 7.39
C LEU A 189 -16.99 5.93 8.42
N LEU A 190 -16.63 5.49 9.63
CA LEU A 190 -17.61 5.25 10.70
C LEU A 190 -18.24 6.55 11.21
N LEU A 191 -17.52 7.69 11.21
CA LEU A 191 -18.09 8.99 11.50
C LEU A 191 -19.20 9.35 10.52
N SER A 192 -18.92 9.20 9.21
CA SER A 192 -19.88 9.51 8.17
C SER A 192 -21.12 8.61 8.23
N ILE A 193 -20.91 7.31 8.46
CA ILE A 193 -22.00 6.34 8.60
C ILE A 193 -22.82 6.61 9.89
N ALA A 194 -22.15 6.92 11.01
CA ALA A 194 -22.85 7.26 12.24
C ALA A 194 -23.71 8.52 12.09
N LEU A 195 -23.20 9.56 11.41
CA LEU A 195 -23.98 10.74 11.09
C LEU A 195 -25.18 10.40 10.19
N LEU A 196 -25.00 9.55 9.19
CA LEU A 196 -26.09 9.13 8.31
C LEU A 196 -27.19 8.33 9.07
N ARG A 197 -26.77 7.47 10.00
CA ARG A 197 -27.69 6.57 10.74
C ARG A 197 -28.42 7.23 11.91
N TYR A 198 -27.74 8.11 12.65
CA TYR A 198 -28.21 8.61 13.93
C TYR A 198 -28.56 10.11 13.92
N ALA A 199 -28.03 10.94 13.02
CA ALA A 199 -28.42 12.33 12.95
C ALA A 199 -29.81 12.49 12.36
N ASP A 200 -30.62 13.41 12.92
CA ASP A 200 -31.93 13.70 12.39
C ASP A 200 -31.84 14.29 10.99
N ALA A 201 -32.49 13.65 10.03
CA ALA A 201 -32.64 14.21 8.69
C ALA A 201 -33.78 15.26 8.70
N PRO A 202 -33.55 16.47 8.13
CA PRO A 202 -34.63 17.45 8.00
C PRO A 202 -35.80 16.87 7.19
N GLY A 203 -36.98 16.73 7.79
CA GLY A 203 -38.20 16.24 7.14
C GLY A 203 -38.58 14.79 7.42
N MET A 204 -37.85 14.07 8.23
CA MET A 204 -38.23 12.74 8.70
C MET A 204 -39.06 12.89 9.99
N GLU A 205 -40.33 12.50 9.95
CA GLU A 205 -41.13 12.38 11.18
C GLU A 205 -40.44 11.36 12.09
N THR A 206 -40.07 11.81 13.29
CA THR A 206 -39.52 10.94 14.32
C THR A 206 -40.54 9.85 14.60
N VAL A 207 -40.24 8.62 14.19
CA VAL A 207 -40.96 7.46 14.68
C VAL A 207 -40.72 7.44 16.17
N LYS A 208 -41.70 7.97 16.94
CA LYS A 208 -41.71 7.93 18.41
C LYS A 208 -41.70 6.46 18.79
N VAL A 209 -40.51 5.95 19.12
CA VAL A 209 -40.40 4.64 19.74
C VAL A 209 -41.13 4.69 21.06
N GLY A 210 -42.33 4.12 21.10
CA GLY A 210 -43.11 3.97 22.33
C GLY A 210 -42.32 3.20 23.39
N PRO A 211 -42.73 3.22 24.66
CA PRO A 211 -41.98 2.59 25.74
C PRO A 211 -41.77 1.11 25.45
N ARG A 212 -40.49 0.75 25.31
CA ARG A 212 -39.96 -0.54 24.91
C ARG A 212 -40.46 -1.63 25.87
N LYS A 213 -41.30 -2.53 25.42
CA LYS A 213 -41.50 -3.82 26.08
C LYS A 213 -40.19 -4.62 25.90
N GLN A 214 -39.63 -4.98 27.03
CA GLN A 214 -38.37 -5.70 27.18
C GLN A 214 -38.54 -7.16 26.70
N SER A 215 -38.52 -7.37 25.38
CA SER A 215 -38.37 -8.71 24.81
C SER A 215 -36.92 -8.85 24.31
N ARG A 216 -36.29 -9.96 24.67
CA ARG A 216 -34.93 -10.35 24.34
C ARG A 216 -34.75 -10.74 22.85
N ASP A 217 -35.43 -10.05 21.95
CA ASP A 217 -35.18 -10.28 20.52
C ASP A 217 -34.07 -9.35 20.08
N TRP A 218 -33.04 -9.94 19.50
CA TRP A 218 -31.92 -9.29 18.84
C TRP A 218 -32.50 -8.19 17.94
N ILE A 219 -32.00 -6.98 18.14
CA ILE A 219 -32.51 -5.75 17.52
C ILE A 219 -32.56 -5.99 16.01
N SER A 220 -33.75 -6.17 15.46
CA SER A 220 -33.94 -6.09 14.00
C SER A 220 -33.58 -4.67 13.59
N GLU A 221 -32.57 -4.56 12.74
CA GLU A 221 -32.19 -3.28 12.15
C GLU A 221 -33.42 -2.68 11.44
N PRO A 222 -33.67 -1.36 11.60
CA PRO A 222 -34.75 -0.73 10.85
C PRO A 222 -34.47 -0.92 9.36
N SER A 223 -35.49 -1.37 8.62
CA SER A 223 -35.38 -1.61 7.16
C SER A 223 -34.87 -0.39 6.38
N THR A 224 -34.96 0.80 6.93
CA THR A 224 -34.49 2.05 6.34
C THR A 224 -32.99 2.33 6.58
N GLY A 225 -32.28 1.56 7.42
CA GLY A 225 -30.90 1.83 7.80
C GLY A 225 -30.66 3.09 8.63
N ARG A 226 -31.73 3.77 9.07
CA ARG A 226 -31.70 4.96 9.94
C ARG A 226 -32.27 4.64 11.31
N PHE A 227 -31.47 4.90 12.35
CA PHE A 227 -31.87 4.64 13.74
C PHE A 227 -32.50 5.85 14.44
N GLY A 228 -32.35 7.06 13.84
CA GLY A 228 -32.82 8.31 14.44
C GLY A 228 -32.05 8.68 15.72
N GLY A 229 -32.15 9.89 16.12
CA GLY A 229 -31.47 10.41 17.31
C GLY A 229 -31.00 11.84 17.09
N ASP A 230 -29.83 12.16 17.60
CA ASP A 230 -29.20 13.45 17.41
C ASP A 230 -27.71 13.30 17.04
N VAL A 231 -27.07 14.42 16.71
CA VAL A 231 -25.65 14.45 16.40
C VAL A 231 -24.79 13.98 17.59
N GLY A 232 -25.25 14.25 18.83
CA GLY A 232 -24.55 13.79 20.04
C GLY A 232 -24.51 12.27 20.12
N ARG A 233 -25.61 11.59 19.79
CA ARG A 233 -25.65 10.12 19.72
C ARG A 233 -24.75 9.58 18.62
N ALA A 234 -24.75 10.20 17.43
CA ALA A 234 -23.84 9.84 16.34
C ALA A 234 -22.37 9.92 16.77
N LEU A 235 -21.98 11.03 17.42
CA LEU A 235 -20.61 11.23 17.91
C LEU A 235 -20.24 10.25 19.03
N ALA A 236 -21.17 9.92 19.93
CA ALA A 236 -20.93 8.93 20.98
C ALA A 236 -20.68 7.53 20.40
N HIS A 237 -21.49 7.09 19.42
CA HIS A 237 -21.27 5.85 18.70
C HIS A 237 -19.92 5.84 17.97
N TRP A 238 -19.62 6.91 17.24
CA TRP A 238 -18.33 7.04 16.56
C TRP A 238 -17.14 7.00 17.53
N ALA A 239 -17.22 7.66 18.68
CA ALA A 239 -16.14 7.64 19.67
C ALA A 239 -15.87 6.23 20.21
N VAL A 240 -16.93 5.44 20.42
CA VAL A 240 -16.79 4.07 20.90
C VAL A 240 -16.34 3.12 19.78
N GLU A 241 -17.05 3.10 18.67
CA GLU A 241 -16.79 2.13 17.60
C GLU A 241 -15.58 2.53 16.74
N GLY A 242 -15.53 3.79 16.29
CA GLY A 242 -14.49 4.26 15.36
C GLY A 242 -13.17 4.55 16.05
N VAL A 243 -13.19 5.19 17.24
CA VAL A 243 -11.94 5.56 17.91
C VAL A 243 -11.49 4.50 18.89
N LEU A 244 -12.32 4.13 19.87
CA LEU A 244 -11.89 3.21 20.92
C LEU A 244 -11.71 1.78 20.39
N TYR A 245 -12.70 1.29 19.65
CA TYR A 245 -12.73 -0.11 19.23
C TYR A 245 -11.86 -0.36 17.96
N MET A 246 -12.02 0.45 16.92
CA MET A 246 -11.20 0.27 15.71
C MET A 246 -9.75 0.75 15.94
N LEU A 247 -9.56 2.01 16.29
CA LEU A 247 -8.23 2.62 16.32
C LEU A 247 -7.41 2.17 17.55
N VAL A 248 -7.92 2.38 18.79
CA VAL A 248 -7.13 2.15 20.00
C VAL A 248 -6.93 0.66 20.25
N MET A 249 -7.99 -0.15 20.13
CA MET A 249 -7.89 -1.59 20.33
C MET A 249 -7.06 -2.27 19.23
N GLY A 250 -7.26 -1.89 17.95
CA GLY A 250 -6.48 -2.42 16.84
C GLY A 250 -4.98 -2.12 16.98
N ALA A 251 -4.62 -0.87 17.28
CA ALA A 251 -3.24 -0.49 17.53
C ALA A 251 -2.65 -1.23 18.76
N GLY A 252 -3.40 -1.31 19.86
CA GLY A 252 -2.98 -2.01 21.08
C GLY A 252 -2.74 -3.50 20.84
N TYR A 253 -3.63 -4.14 20.08
CA TYR A 253 -3.47 -5.54 19.67
C TYR A 253 -2.24 -5.73 18.78
N GLY A 254 -2.02 -4.85 17.81
CA GLY A 254 -0.83 -4.86 16.96
C GLY A 254 0.47 -4.72 17.76
N VAL A 255 0.53 -3.81 18.74
CA VAL A 255 1.69 -3.69 19.66
C VAL A 255 1.92 -5.00 20.41
N LEU A 256 0.87 -5.59 20.97
CA LEU A 256 0.97 -6.83 21.75
C LEU A 256 1.53 -7.97 20.89
N VAL A 257 0.92 -8.23 19.74
CA VAL A 257 1.34 -9.30 18.83
C VAL A 257 2.76 -9.07 18.32
N GLY A 258 3.10 -7.88 17.85
CA GLY A 258 4.44 -7.56 17.34
C GLY A 258 5.53 -7.66 18.42
N PHE A 259 5.25 -7.18 19.64
CA PHE A 259 6.17 -7.28 20.77
C PHE A 259 6.41 -8.73 21.21
N LEU A 260 5.35 -9.54 21.32
CA LEU A 260 5.47 -10.96 21.64
C LEU A 260 6.22 -11.71 20.54
N SER A 261 5.93 -11.42 19.27
CA SER A 261 6.61 -11.99 18.12
C SER A 261 8.10 -11.69 18.13
N ARG A 262 8.50 -10.44 18.39
CA ARG A 262 9.90 -10.06 18.53
C ARG A 262 10.62 -10.85 19.63
N LYS A 263 9.99 -10.97 20.81
CA LYS A 263 10.57 -11.75 21.91
C LYS A 263 10.69 -13.23 21.58
N ALA A 264 9.65 -13.80 20.96
CA ALA A 264 9.63 -15.21 20.57
C ALA A 264 10.69 -15.51 19.51
N LEU A 265 10.81 -14.69 18.46
CA LEU A 265 11.83 -14.85 17.40
C LEU A 265 13.25 -14.70 17.97
N ASN A 266 13.50 -13.70 18.80
CA ASN A 266 14.81 -13.51 19.43
C ASN A 266 15.19 -14.71 20.33
N LEU A 267 14.22 -15.30 21.05
CA LEU A 267 14.45 -16.50 21.85
C LEU A 267 14.72 -17.73 20.96
N ALA A 268 13.90 -17.92 19.92
CA ALA A 268 14.03 -19.04 19.00
C ALA A 268 15.36 -18.97 18.20
N SER A 269 15.77 -17.78 17.73
CA SER A 269 17.05 -17.57 17.05
C SER A 269 18.24 -17.88 17.99
N LYS A 270 18.21 -17.39 19.24
CA LYS A 270 19.25 -17.67 20.22
C LYS A 270 19.39 -19.15 20.55
N ARG A 271 18.28 -19.86 20.60
CA ARG A 271 18.25 -21.31 20.88
C ARG A 271 18.38 -22.18 19.63
N ARG A 272 18.49 -21.58 18.44
CA ARG A 272 18.53 -22.27 17.15
C ARG A 272 17.32 -23.20 16.91
N TRP A 273 16.13 -22.75 17.34
CA TRP A 273 14.87 -23.49 17.14
C TRP A 273 14.18 -23.14 15.83
N ILE A 274 14.56 -22.02 15.20
CA ILE A 274 13.95 -21.54 13.97
C ILE A 274 14.96 -21.67 12.82
N ASP A 275 14.52 -22.24 11.72
CA ASP A 275 15.25 -22.31 10.45
C ASP A 275 15.11 -21.03 9.64
N LYS A 276 15.81 -20.95 8.51
CA LYS A 276 15.84 -19.77 7.66
C LYS A 276 14.50 -19.52 6.98
N GLU A 277 13.86 -20.58 6.51
CA GLU A 277 12.58 -20.57 5.81
C GLU A 277 11.44 -20.10 6.74
N SER A 278 11.38 -20.63 7.95
CA SER A 278 10.40 -20.23 8.97
C SER A 278 10.60 -18.79 9.43
N PHE A 279 11.85 -18.32 9.52
CA PHE A 279 12.15 -16.94 9.88
C PHE A 279 11.62 -15.95 8.82
N PHE A 280 11.79 -16.26 7.54
CA PHE A 280 11.32 -15.40 6.45
C PHE A 280 9.82 -15.48 6.22
N SER A 281 9.18 -16.61 6.46
CA SER A 281 7.73 -16.76 6.33
C SER A 281 6.95 -16.12 7.49
N TYR A 282 7.64 -15.80 8.61
CA TYR A 282 7.02 -15.30 9.83
C TYR A 282 6.17 -14.03 9.63
N PRO A 283 6.60 -12.99 8.90
CA PRO A 283 5.77 -11.80 8.67
C PRO A 283 4.48 -12.10 7.92
N VAL A 284 4.53 -13.00 6.95
CA VAL A 284 3.33 -13.44 6.20
C VAL A 284 2.37 -14.16 7.14
N ALA A 285 2.89 -15.10 7.94
CA ALA A 285 2.08 -15.82 8.93
C ALA A 285 1.50 -14.88 9.99
N MET A 286 2.26 -13.87 10.44
CA MET A 286 1.80 -12.86 11.39
C MET A 286 0.69 -11.99 10.78
N GLY A 287 0.80 -11.61 9.51
CA GLY A 287 -0.23 -10.88 8.79
C GLY A 287 -1.54 -11.68 8.72
N LEU A 288 -1.47 -12.94 8.30
CA LEU A 288 -2.62 -13.84 8.26
C LEU A 288 -3.26 -14.04 9.63
N PHE A 289 -2.44 -14.24 10.68
CA PHE A 289 -2.91 -14.38 12.05
C PHE A 289 -3.66 -13.14 12.54
N ILE A 290 -3.12 -11.94 12.30
CA ILE A 290 -3.74 -10.68 12.72
C ILE A 290 -5.04 -10.45 11.94
N VAL A 291 -5.03 -10.59 10.61
CA VAL A 291 -6.24 -10.43 9.78
C VAL A 291 -7.34 -11.38 10.23
N GLY A 292 -7.01 -12.65 10.49
CA GLY A 292 -7.97 -13.64 10.98
C GLY A 292 -8.52 -13.30 12.35
N THR A 293 -7.66 -13.02 13.31
CA THR A 293 -8.07 -12.75 14.71
C THR A 293 -8.76 -11.41 14.86
N CYS A 294 -8.25 -10.32 14.26
CA CYS A 294 -8.95 -9.03 14.24
C CYS A 294 -10.31 -9.14 13.55
N GLY A 295 -10.40 -9.91 12.46
CA GLY A 295 -11.68 -10.19 11.80
C GLY A 295 -12.68 -10.89 12.71
N CYS A 296 -12.25 -11.79 13.60
CA CYS A 296 -13.13 -12.47 14.55
C CYS A 296 -13.75 -11.51 15.58
N PHE A 297 -13.02 -10.51 16.04
CA PHE A 297 -13.57 -9.52 16.97
C PHE A 297 -13.88 -8.16 16.33
N GLY A 298 -13.77 -8.04 14.99
CA GLY A 298 -14.26 -6.90 14.23
C GLY A 298 -13.52 -5.58 14.46
N SER A 299 -12.22 -5.62 14.80
CA SER A 299 -11.35 -4.44 14.93
C SER A 299 -10.55 -4.19 13.65
N ASP A 300 -9.80 -3.09 13.60
CA ASP A 300 -8.99 -2.71 12.45
C ASP A 300 -7.74 -3.59 12.31
N GLU A 301 -7.83 -4.59 11.44
CA GLU A 301 -6.72 -5.47 11.12
C GLU A 301 -5.59 -4.79 10.36
N THR A 302 -5.89 -3.78 9.56
CA THR A 302 -4.90 -3.08 8.73
C THR A 302 -3.93 -2.29 9.59
N LEU A 303 -4.47 -1.49 10.52
CA LEU A 303 -3.68 -0.78 11.51
C LEU A 303 -2.92 -1.74 12.43
N ALA A 304 -3.58 -2.82 12.88
CA ALA A 304 -2.95 -3.82 13.74
C ALA A 304 -1.75 -4.50 13.06
N CYS A 305 -1.84 -4.84 11.77
CA CYS A 305 -0.75 -5.39 10.97
C CYS A 305 0.43 -4.42 10.84
N PHE A 306 0.17 -3.16 10.52
CA PHE A 306 1.20 -2.13 10.42
C PHE A 306 1.93 -1.92 11.75
N VAL A 307 1.17 -1.73 12.84
CA VAL A 307 1.73 -1.53 14.18
C VAL A 307 2.50 -2.76 14.67
N ALA A 308 2.01 -3.97 14.35
CA ALA A 308 2.72 -5.20 14.68
C ALA A 308 4.05 -5.33 13.95
N GLY A 309 4.12 -4.97 12.66
CA GLY A 309 5.36 -4.88 11.90
C GLY A 309 6.36 -3.90 12.52
N CYS A 310 5.89 -2.70 12.89
CA CYS A 310 6.72 -1.69 13.58
C CYS A 310 7.22 -2.18 14.95
N ALA A 311 6.38 -2.90 15.71
CA ALA A 311 6.75 -3.44 17.02
C ALA A 311 7.71 -4.64 16.90
N LEU A 312 7.57 -5.44 15.85
CA LEU A 312 8.50 -6.53 15.52
C LEU A 312 9.91 -5.98 15.28
N ASN A 313 10.03 -4.91 14.52
CA ASN A 313 11.31 -4.26 14.21
C ASN A 313 11.65 -3.06 15.10
N TRP A 314 11.10 -2.98 16.31
CA TRP A 314 11.28 -1.82 17.18
C TRP A 314 12.73 -1.45 17.50
N ASP A 315 13.60 -2.45 17.65
CA ASP A 315 15.04 -2.30 17.89
C ASP A 315 15.90 -2.34 16.63
N GLY A 316 15.30 -2.58 15.46
CA GLY A 316 15.99 -2.68 14.18
C GLY A 316 16.63 -4.06 13.92
N SER A 317 16.55 -4.99 14.87
CA SER A 317 17.23 -6.28 14.77
C SER A 317 16.62 -7.20 13.71
N TYR A 318 15.29 -7.21 13.59
CA TYR A 318 14.60 -8.05 12.62
C TYR A 318 14.94 -7.66 11.17
N HIS A 319 14.85 -6.37 10.86
CA HIS A 319 15.15 -5.86 9.52
C HIS A 319 16.63 -6.09 9.15
N PHE A 320 17.55 -5.86 10.10
CA PHE A 320 18.97 -6.13 9.90
C PHE A 320 19.23 -7.61 9.57
N GLU A 321 18.59 -8.53 10.28
CA GLU A 321 18.75 -9.97 10.04
C GLU A 321 18.15 -10.41 8.70
N VAL A 322 17.02 -9.81 8.29
CA VAL A 322 16.40 -10.00 6.97
C VAL A 322 17.34 -9.54 5.84
N GLU A 323 17.96 -8.37 5.99
CA GLU A 323 18.94 -7.86 5.01
C GLU A 323 20.21 -8.72 4.96
N GLU A 324 20.77 -9.07 6.12
CA GLU A 324 22.00 -9.88 6.17
C GLU A 324 21.81 -11.27 5.54
N ARG A 325 20.63 -11.86 5.71
CA ARG A 325 20.28 -13.18 5.15
C ARG A 325 19.83 -13.12 3.69
N HIS A 326 19.77 -11.94 3.08
CA HIS A 326 19.32 -11.69 1.70
C HIS A 326 17.92 -12.27 1.41
N ASP A 327 16.90 -11.73 2.09
CA ASP A 327 15.51 -12.16 1.92
C ASP A 327 14.98 -11.81 0.52
N SER A 328 14.77 -12.84 -0.30
CA SER A 328 14.00 -12.74 -1.55
C SER A 328 12.58 -13.30 -1.41
N PHE A 329 12.27 -14.00 -0.32
CA PHE A 329 11.01 -14.72 -0.11
C PHE A 329 9.83 -13.75 0.03
N ASN A 330 9.92 -12.79 0.96
CA ASN A 330 8.84 -11.83 1.19
C ASN A 330 8.57 -10.98 -0.06
N SER A 331 9.61 -10.63 -0.80
CA SER A 331 9.48 -9.91 -2.08
C SER A 331 8.78 -10.75 -3.15
N THR A 332 9.03 -12.06 -3.20
CA THR A 332 8.39 -12.98 -4.14
C THR A 332 6.92 -13.20 -3.81
N ILE A 333 6.60 -13.43 -2.55
CA ILE A 333 5.20 -13.57 -2.08
C ILE A 333 4.41 -12.31 -2.36
N GLU A 334 4.95 -11.14 -2.03
CA GLU A 334 4.30 -9.86 -2.33
C GLU A 334 4.03 -9.69 -3.82
N ASN A 335 4.99 -10.03 -4.68
CA ASN A 335 4.82 -9.93 -6.12
C ASN A 335 3.68 -10.83 -6.63
N ILE A 336 3.62 -12.09 -6.18
CA ILE A 336 2.55 -13.03 -6.56
C ILE A 336 1.19 -12.52 -6.07
N LEU A 337 1.09 -12.08 -4.82
CA LEU A 337 -0.15 -11.55 -4.25
C LEU A 337 -0.61 -10.29 -4.99
N ASN A 338 0.31 -9.37 -5.29
CA ASN A 338 0.00 -8.15 -6.02
C ASN A 338 -0.50 -8.46 -7.43
N VAL A 339 0.21 -9.30 -8.18
CA VAL A 339 -0.18 -9.72 -9.52
C VAL A 339 -1.57 -10.36 -9.50
N GLY A 340 -1.81 -11.32 -8.59
CA GLY A 340 -3.11 -11.99 -8.46
C GLY A 340 -4.23 -11.00 -8.13
N THR A 341 -3.99 -10.10 -7.20
CA THR A 341 -4.98 -9.10 -6.77
C THR A 341 -5.33 -8.12 -7.88
N PHE A 342 -4.32 -7.57 -8.58
CA PHE A 342 -4.61 -6.62 -9.67
C PHE A 342 -5.25 -7.27 -10.89
N ILE A 343 -4.94 -8.53 -11.21
CA ILE A 343 -5.68 -9.29 -12.22
C ILE A 343 -7.14 -9.48 -11.78
N PHE A 344 -7.36 -9.87 -10.53
CA PHE A 344 -8.70 -10.02 -9.98
C PHE A 344 -9.48 -8.71 -10.01
N LEU A 345 -8.91 -7.59 -9.54
CA LEU A 345 -9.56 -6.27 -9.56
C LEU A 345 -9.90 -5.83 -10.98
N GLY A 346 -9.03 -6.08 -11.96
CA GLY A 346 -9.33 -5.81 -13.36
C GLY A 346 -10.53 -6.61 -13.87
N ALA A 347 -10.64 -7.89 -13.46
CA ALA A 347 -11.72 -8.78 -13.89
C ALA A 347 -13.08 -8.44 -13.27
N ILE A 348 -13.11 -7.91 -12.03
CA ILE A 348 -14.37 -7.55 -11.34
C ILE A 348 -14.80 -6.09 -11.59
N MET A 349 -14.06 -5.34 -12.39
CA MET A 349 -14.39 -3.93 -12.67
C MET A 349 -15.82 -3.79 -13.21
N PRO A 350 -16.71 -2.99 -12.57
CA PRO A 350 -18.12 -2.89 -12.93
C PRO A 350 -18.34 -1.93 -14.12
N TRP A 351 -17.85 -2.30 -15.29
CA TRP A 351 -17.88 -1.46 -16.51
C TRP A 351 -19.29 -1.06 -16.94
N ASP A 352 -20.29 -1.92 -16.72
CA ASP A 352 -21.71 -1.70 -17.00
C ASP A 352 -22.30 -0.58 -16.14
N GLN A 353 -21.85 -0.45 -14.89
CA GLN A 353 -22.35 0.52 -13.94
C GLN A 353 -21.74 1.92 -14.12
N LEU A 354 -20.69 2.07 -14.95
CA LEU A 354 -20.02 3.34 -15.17
C LEU A 354 -20.83 4.34 -16.02
N HIS A 355 -21.97 3.92 -16.60
CA HIS A 355 -22.84 4.77 -17.42
C HIS A 355 -24.31 4.65 -17.01
N MET A 356 -24.61 4.90 -15.75
CA MET A 356 -25.97 4.85 -15.20
C MET A 356 -26.56 6.25 -14.98
N SER A 357 -26.60 7.09 -16.03
CA SER A 357 -27.01 8.48 -15.92
C SER A 357 -28.47 8.68 -15.49
N SER A 358 -29.33 7.70 -15.75
CA SER A 358 -30.75 7.74 -15.38
C SER A 358 -31.01 7.50 -13.88
N GLN A 359 -30.14 6.74 -13.21
CA GLN A 359 -30.30 6.41 -11.78
C GLN A 359 -29.48 7.34 -10.88
N ASN A 360 -28.18 7.47 -11.11
CA ASN A 360 -27.26 8.15 -10.19
C ASN A 360 -26.64 9.42 -10.78
N GLY A 361 -26.96 9.77 -12.03
CA GLY A 361 -26.30 10.88 -12.73
C GLY A 361 -24.84 10.61 -13.08
N ILE A 362 -24.37 9.35 -13.01
CA ILE A 362 -23.00 8.94 -13.32
C ILE A 362 -22.84 8.88 -14.84
N THR A 363 -21.87 9.62 -15.37
CA THR A 363 -21.46 9.55 -16.78
C THR A 363 -19.95 9.40 -16.85
N ILE A 364 -19.46 8.79 -17.91
CA ILE A 364 -18.01 8.61 -18.14
C ILE A 364 -17.28 9.96 -18.11
N ALA A 365 -17.83 11.01 -18.69
CA ALA A 365 -17.23 12.34 -18.66
C ALA A 365 -17.10 12.90 -17.23
N ARG A 366 -18.14 12.72 -16.39
CA ARG A 366 -18.08 13.13 -14.97
C ARG A 366 -17.08 12.30 -14.16
N LEU A 367 -16.95 11.01 -14.46
CA LEU A 367 -15.97 10.16 -13.81
C LEU A 367 -14.52 10.55 -14.18
N PHE A 368 -14.25 10.88 -15.44
CA PHE A 368 -12.94 11.44 -15.83
C PHE A 368 -12.68 12.79 -15.15
N GLY A 369 -13.69 13.69 -15.15
CA GLY A 369 -13.60 14.96 -14.43
C GLY A 369 -13.31 14.76 -12.93
N LEU A 370 -14.00 13.81 -12.29
CA LEU A 370 -13.77 13.44 -10.90
C LEU A 370 -12.35 12.93 -10.69
N GLY A 371 -11.85 12.03 -11.54
CA GLY A 371 -10.48 11.53 -11.46
C GLY A 371 -9.43 12.64 -11.49
N PHE A 372 -9.56 13.59 -12.42
CA PHE A 372 -8.65 14.73 -12.50
C PHE A 372 -8.78 15.70 -11.31
N LEU A 373 -10.00 15.97 -10.83
CA LEU A 373 -10.21 16.81 -9.65
C LEU A 373 -9.57 16.17 -8.40
N ILE A 374 -9.76 14.88 -8.21
CA ILE A 374 -9.17 14.15 -7.07
C ILE A 374 -7.64 14.13 -7.19
N LEU A 375 -7.08 13.92 -8.37
CA LEU A 375 -5.64 13.96 -8.58
C LEU A 375 -5.03 15.30 -8.15
N LEU A 376 -5.71 16.41 -8.46
CA LEU A 376 -5.21 17.76 -8.18
C LEU A 376 -5.55 18.25 -6.77
N PHE A 377 -6.77 18.00 -6.30
CA PHE A 377 -7.30 18.66 -5.10
C PHE A 377 -7.35 17.77 -3.86
N ARG A 378 -7.33 16.43 -4.00
CA ARG A 378 -7.38 15.55 -2.84
C ARG A 378 -6.20 15.78 -1.90
N ARG A 379 -4.97 15.73 -2.40
CA ARG A 379 -3.78 15.64 -1.57
C ARG A 379 -2.81 16.81 -1.72
N ILE A 380 -2.59 17.29 -2.94
CA ILE A 380 -1.60 18.34 -3.23
C ILE A 380 -1.83 19.58 -2.37
N PRO A 381 -3.03 20.18 -2.30
CA PRO A 381 -3.23 21.39 -1.49
C PRO A 381 -2.99 21.16 -0.01
N ALA A 382 -3.46 20.03 0.54
CA ALA A 382 -3.29 19.71 1.95
C ALA A 382 -1.81 19.60 2.33
N ILE A 383 -1.02 18.83 1.56
CA ILE A 383 0.42 18.69 1.81
C ILE A 383 1.17 20.03 1.62
N MET A 384 0.80 20.79 0.57
CA MET A 384 1.40 22.12 0.33
C MET A 384 1.10 23.13 1.45
N MET A 385 -0.04 23.01 2.13
CA MET A 385 -0.36 23.82 3.33
C MET A 385 0.43 23.35 4.54
N GLY A 386 0.61 22.03 4.70
CA GLY A 386 1.15 21.40 5.90
C GLY A 386 2.67 21.20 5.93
N TYR A 387 3.38 21.20 4.79
CA TYR A 387 4.79 20.79 4.73
C TYR A 387 5.73 21.63 5.62
N ARG A 388 5.40 22.91 5.82
CA ARG A 388 6.19 23.80 6.70
C ARG A 388 6.17 23.38 8.17
N PHE A 389 5.15 22.63 8.58
CA PHE A 389 5.04 22.06 9.93
C PHE A 389 5.72 20.68 10.05
N MET A 390 6.29 20.17 8.96
CA MET A 390 6.97 18.88 8.90
C MET A 390 8.42 19.01 8.39
N PRO A 391 9.28 19.82 9.07
CA PRO A 391 10.63 20.13 8.56
C PRO A 391 11.56 18.93 8.48
N LYS A 392 11.29 17.84 9.24
CA LYS A 392 12.06 16.59 9.15
C LYS A 392 11.68 15.72 7.95
N VAL A 393 10.61 16.09 7.22
CA VAL A 393 10.08 15.30 6.10
C VAL A 393 10.33 15.99 4.77
N CYS A 394 9.99 17.27 4.69
CA CYS A 394 10.10 18.04 3.46
C CYS A 394 11.00 19.26 3.68
N ASP A 395 12.16 19.30 3.05
CA ASP A 395 13.07 20.44 3.09
C ASP A 395 12.58 21.60 2.22
N ASN A 396 11.81 21.28 1.18
CA ASN A 396 11.37 22.26 0.20
C ASN A 396 9.99 21.93 -0.41
N TRP A 397 9.41 22.91 -1.09
CA TRP A 397 8.09 22.76 -1.72
C TRP A 397 8.06 21.72 -2.86
N LYS A 398 9.20 21.38 -3.48
CA LYS A 398 9.27 20.38 -4.56
C LYS A 398 9.08 18.97 -3.97
N GLU A 399 9.67 18.70 -2.82
CA GLU A 399 9.45 17.45 -2.08
C GLU A 399 8.02 17.34 -1.58
N ALA A 400 7.45 18.45 -1.08
CA ALA A 400 6.05 18.52 -0.69
C ALA A 400 5.11 18.26 -1.88
N LEU A 401 5.42 18.81 -3.05
CA LEU A 401 4.66 18.56 -4.28
C LEU A 401 4.76 17.08 -4.71
N PHE A 402 5.96 16.49 -4.65
CA PHE A 402 6.15 15.08 -4.92
C PHE A 402 5.32 14.20 -3.96
N MET A 403 5.43 14.44 -2.66
CA MET A 403 4.64 13.74 -1.65
C MET A 403 3.13 13.95 -1.84
N GLY A 404 2.71 15.17 -2.18
CA GLY A 404 1.30 15.50 -2.47
C GLY A 404 0.76 14.82 -3.72
N TYR A 405 1.56 14.69 -4.76
CA TYR A 405 1.16 14.02 -6.01
C TYR A 405 1.12 12.50 -5.86
N PHE A 406 2.12 11.89 -5.23
CA PHE A 406 2.24 10.44 -5.09
C PHE A 406 1.49 9.91 -3.86
N GLY A 407 0.17 9.94 -3.95
CA GLY A 407 -0.74 9.29 -3.01
C GLY A 407 -1.76 8.42 -3.75
N PRO A 408 -1.35 7.26 -4.29
CA PRO A 408 -2.23 6.43 -5.12
C PRO A 408 -3.40 5.86 -4.31
N ILE A 409 -4.55 5.71 -4.99
CA ILE A 409 -5.72 4.97 -4.51
C ILE A 409 -5.64 3.57 -5.10
N GLY A 410 -5.83 2.53 -4.31
CA GLY A 410 -5.71 1.16 -4.81
C GLY A 410 -6.53 0.15 -4.02
N VAL A 411 -5.90 -0.96 -3.64
CA VAL A 411 -6.57 -2.14 -3.04
C VAL A 411 -7.32 -1.79 -1.75
N GLY A 412 -6.78 -0.89 -0.92
CA GLY A 412 -7.41 -0.42 0.31
C GLY A 412 -8.80 0.16 0.09
N ALA A 413 -8.96 0.98 -0.96
CA ALA A 413 -10.25 1.59 -1.27
C ALA A 413 -11.34 0.55 -1.60
N ILE A 414 -10.96 -0.56 -2.24
CA ILE A 414 -11.90 -1.67 -2.52
C ILE A 414 -12.32 -2.34 -1.21
N SER A 415 -11.38 -2.60 -0.30
CA SER A 415 -11.70 -3.15 1.02
C SER A 415 -12.68 -2.24 1.79
N TYR A 416 -12.43 -0.92 1.78
CA TYR A 416 -13.29 0.06 2.44
C TYR A 416 -14.70 0.12 1.85
N VAL A 417 -14.82 0.14 0.52
CA VAL A 417 -16.15 0.22 -0.11
C VAL A 417 -16.96 -1.06 0.10
N GLU A 418 -16.31 -2.23 0.05
CA GLU A 418 -17.00 -3.49 0.33
C GLU A 418 -17.38 -3.64 1.81
N TYR A 419 -16.56 -3.11 2.72
CA TYR A 419 -16.93 -3.00 4.14
C TYR A 419 -18.10 -2.04 4.35
N ALA A 420 -18.08 -0.85 3.75
CA ALA A 420 -19.14 0.14 3.85
C ALA A 420 -20.46 -0.39 3.30
N ARG A 421 -20.44 -1.13 2.19
CA ARG A 421 -21.61 -1.77 1.59
C ARG A 421 -22.33 -2.70 2.57
N ARG A 422 -21.57 -3.47 3.36
CA ARG A 422 -22.13 -4.40 4.36
C ARG A 422 -22.78 -3.69 5.55
N LEU A 423 -22.46 -2.42 5.78
CA LEU A 423 -23.06 -1.61 6.83
C LEU A 423 -24.34 -0.90 6.37
N LEU A 424 -24.65 -0.90 5.08
CA LEU A 424 -25.81 -0.21 4.50
C LEU A 424 -26.85 -1.23 4.03
N PRO A 425 -28.16 -0.85 3.97
CA PRO A 425 -29.20 -1.68 3.38
C PRO A 425 -28.94 -1.97 1.91
N ASP A 426 -29.54 -3.04 1.40
CA ASP A 426 -29.43 -3.38 -0.01
C ASP A 426 -30.04 -2.30 -0.91
N PRO A 427 -29.54 -2.12 -2.16
CA PRO A 427 -30.07 -1.12 -3.07
C PRO A 427 -31.57 -1.28 -3.32
N GLY A 428 -32.34 -0.21 -3.09
CA GLY A 428 -33.79 -0.20 -3.25
C GLY A 428 -34.58 -0.45 -1.97
N GLU A 429 -33.95 -0.83 -0.88
CA GLU A 429 -34.64 -1.13 0.41
C GLU A 429 -34.70 0.06 1.37
N SER A 430 -34.13 1.21 1.01
CA SER A 430 -34.00 2.37 1.88
C SER A 430 -34.57 3.64 1.25
N ASP A 431 -34.35 4.78 1.91
CA ASP A 431 -34.70 6.09 1.39
C ASP A 431 -33.86 6.48 0.15
N THR A 432 -34.31 7.54 -0.53
CA THR A 432 -33.67 7.99 -1.79
C THR A 432 -32.21 8.34 -1.62
N GLU A 433 -31.81 8.87 -0.45
CA GLU A 433 -30.43 9.28 -0.19
C GLU A 433 -29.50 8.07 -0.05
N ILE A 434 -29.92 7.06 0.72
CA ILE A 434 -29.15 5.81 0.92
C ILE A 434 -29.14 4.99 -0.37
N ASN A 435 -30.28 4.92 -1.09
CA ASN A 435 -30.33 4.21 -2.38
C ASN A 435 -29.41 4.86 -3.44
N ASN A 436 -29.33 6.19 -3.49
CA ASN A 436 -28.38 6.88 -4.36
C ASN A 436 -26.92 6.61 -3.95
N LEU A 437 -26.64 6.54 -2.64
CA LEU A 437 -25.32 6.20 -2.12
C LEU A 437 -24.92 4.77 -2.53
N THR A 438 -25.75 3.79 -2.22
CA THR A 438 -25.44 2.37 -2.48
C THR A 438 -25.28 2.07 -3.97
N ALA A 439 -26.05 2.74 -4.83
CA ALA A 439 -25.92 2.65 -6.27
C ALA A 439 -24.67 3.36 -6.84
N ALA A 440 -24.15 4.40 -6.16
CA ALA A 440 -23.00 5.17 -6.65
C ALA A 440 -21.66 4.71 -6.09
N MET A 441 -21.62 4.14 -4.88
CA MET A 441 -20.36 3.90 -4.16
C MET A 441 -19.42 2.92 -4.88
N ILE A 442 -19.94 1.80 -5.36
CA ILE A 442 -19.13 0.78 -6.06
C ILE A 442 -18.54 1.35 -7.36
N PRO A 443 -19.35 1.83 -8.34
CA PRO A 443 -18.78 2.31 -9.61
C PRO A 443 -17.83 3.50 -9.44
N VAL A 444 -18.08 4.40 -8.48
CA VAL A 444 -17.22 5.56 -8.24
C VAL A 444 -15.88 5.14 -7.65
N VAL A 445 -15.86 4.30 -6.61
CA VAL A 445 -14.61 3.88 -5.96
C VAL A 445 -13.77 3.02 -6.90
N TYR A 446 -14.38 2.04 -7.58
CA TYR A 446 -13.66 1.21 -8.55
C TYR A 446 -13.08 2.02 -9.71
N TRP A 447 -13.84 3.02 -10.20
CA TRP A 447 -13.32 3.94 -11.21
C TRP A 447 -12.11 4.74 -10.72
N LEU A 448 -12.16 5.27 -9.50
CA LEU A 448 -11.06 6.03 -8.92
C LEU A 448 -9.83 5.19 -8.68
N VAL A 449 -9.99 3.93 -8.29
CA VAL A 449 -8.89 2.96 -8.19
C VAL A 449 -8.28 2.71 -9.57
N PHE A 450 -9.09 2.42 -10.58
CA PHE A 450 -8.63 2.24 -11.97
C PHE A 450 -7.88 3.48 -12.47
N PHE A 451 -8.49 4.66 -12.34
CA PHE A 451 -7.89 5.93 -12.78
C PHE A 451 -6.55 6.18 -12.07
N SER A 452 -6.49 5.91 -10.76
CA SER A 452 -5.27 6.06 -9.97
C SER A 452 -4.16 5.09 -10.40
N ILE A 453 -4.48 3.82 -10.64
CA ILE A 453 -3.50 2.81 -11.13
C ILE A 453 -2.92 3.25 -12.47
N VAL A 454 -3.76 3.73 -13.39
CA VAL A 454 -3.31 4.19 -14.71
C VAL A 454 -2.42 5.43 -14.59
N ILE A 455 -2.89 6.46 -13.90
CA ILE A 455 -2.16 7.72 -13.79
C ILE A 455 -0.83 7.54 -13.03
N HIS A 456 -0.85 6.96 -11.84
CA HIS A 456 0.37 6.81 -11.04
C HIS A 456 1.31 5.75 -11.63
N GLY A 457 0.77 4.69 -12.25
CA GLY A 457 1.57 3.69 -12.95
C GLY A 457 2.34 4.29 -14.15
N LEU A 458 1.73 5.20 -14.89
CA LEU A 458 2.37 5.88 -16.03
C LEU A 458 3.21 7.10 -15.61
N SER A 459 2.97 7.68 -14.44
CA SER A 459 3.68 8.88 -13.98
C SER A 459 5.17 8.65 -13.82
N ILE A 460 5.59 7.52 -13.27
CA ILE A 460 7.01 7.22 -13.07
C ILE A 460 7.78 7.10 -14.39
N PRO A 461 7.31 6.32 -15.39
CA PRO A 461 7.88 6.33 -16.73
C PRO A 461 7.99 7.73 -17.36
N ILE A 462 6.92 8.50 -17.28
CA ILE A 462 6.86 9.87 -17.83
C ILE A 462 7.87 10.78 -17.13
N LEU A 463 7.90 10.80 -15.80
CA LEU A 463 8.85 11.57 -15.01
C LEU A 463 10.29 11.17 -15.32
N SER A 464 10.57 9.88 -15.46
CA SER A 464 11.90 9.41 -15.83
C SER A 464 12.33 9.95 -17.20
N CYS A 465 11.44 9.97 -18.18
CA CYS A 465 11.71 10.56 -19.49
C CYS A 465 11.95 12.07 -19.40
N LEU A 466 11.12 12.79 -18.65
CA LEU A 466 11.25 14.23 -18.43
C LEU A 466 12.56 14.59 -17.72
N TYR A 467 12.91 13.86 -16.66
CA TYR A 467 14.14 14.11 -15.88
C TYR A 467 15.38 13.87 -16.73
N LYS A 468 15.39 12.83 -17.58
CA LYS A 468 16.45 12.58 -18.55
C LYS A 468 16.54 13.67 -19.62
N TRP A 469 15.38 14.14 -20.11
CA TRP A 469 15.32 15.23 -21.12
C TRP A 469 15.86 16.53 -20.53
N PHE A 470 15.41 16.91 -19.34
CA PHE A 470 15.88 18.13 -18.68
C PHE A 470 17.25 17.98 -18.01
N LYS A 471 17.90 16.81 -18.13
CA LYS A 471 19.22 16.50 -17.54
C LYS A 471 19.28 16.82 -16.04
N ILE A 472 18.21 16.50 -15.31
CA ILE A 472 18.16 16.71 -13.86
C ILE A 472 19.20 15.77 -13.22
N PRO A 473 20.11 16.31 -12.38
CA PRO A 473 21.13 15.49 -11.74
C PRO A 473 20.50 14.48 -10.78
N THR A 474 21.07 13.28 -10.72
CA THR A 474 20.69 12.28 -9.71
C THR A 474 21.15 12.72 -8.34
N ILE A 475 20.35 12.45 -7.32
CA ILE A 475 20.73 12.66 -5.93
C ILE A 475 21.76 11.58 -5.58
N ARG A 476 22.95 11.98 -5.18
CA ARG A 476 23.98 11.07 -4.69
C ARG A 476 23.74 10.82 -3.20
N ASP A 477 22.65 10.15 -2.88
CA ASP A 477 22.38 9.70 -1.52
C ASP A 477 22.75 8.21 -1.39
N TYR A 478 23.96 7.98 -0.86
CA TYR A 478 24.45 6.82 -0.12
C TYR A 478 24.54 5.41 -0.71
N PRO A 479 25.29 4.56 0.03
CA PRO A 479 26.25 3.73 -0.66
C PRO A 479 25.56 2.76 -1.57
N VAL A 480 25.92 2.89 -2.80
CA VAL A 480 25.64 1.90 -3.84
C VAL A 480 26.48 0.69 -3.49
N GLU A 481 25.86 -0.38 -3.05
CA GLU A 481 26.55 -1.66 -2.90
C GLU A 481 26.78 -2.23 -4.30
N ILE A 482 28.05 -2.36 -4.70
CA ILE A 482 28.41 -2.97 -5.97
C ILE A 482 28.71 -4.44 -5.71
N ILE A 483 27.88 -5.31 -6.25
CA ILE A 483 28.09 -6.76 -6.20
C ILE A 483 28.60 -7.22 -7.55
N LEU A 484 29.70 -7.97 -7.55
CA LEU A 484 30.13 -8.74 -8.71
C LEU A 484 29.34 -10.06 -8.70
N LEU A 485 28.40 -10.21 -9.63
CA LEU A 485 27.67 -11.47 -9.81
C LEU A 485 28.53 -12.44 -10.58
N SER A 486 28.49 -13.70 -10.17
CA SER A 486 28.94 -14.83 -11.01
C SER A 486 28.01 -14.95 -12.22
N GLU A 487 28.52 -15.49 -13.34
CA GLU A 487 27.80 -15.58 -14.62
C GLU A 487 26.45 -16.33 -14.52
N ASN A 488 26.28 -17.16 -13.51
CA ASN A 488 25.07 -17.99 -13.30
C ASN A 488 24.16 -17.49 -12.17
N GLU A 489 24.46 -16.38 -11.50
CA GLU A 489 23.60 -15.87 -10.44
C GLU A 489 22.48 -14.99 -10.97
N PRO A 490 21.22 -15.18 -10.50
CA PRO A 490 20.11 -14.34 -10.90
C PRO A 490 20.32 -12.90 -10.42
N VAL A 491 19.99 -11.96 -11.28
CA VAL A 491 20.08 -10.53 -10.98
C VAL A 491 19.12 -10.17 -9.83
N PRO A 492 19.62 -9.61 -8.71
CA PRO A 492 18.74 -9.24 -7.59
C PRO A 492 17.69 -8.21 -8.00
N ASN A 493 16.50 -8.30 -7.38
CA ASN A 493 15.51 -7.23 -7.46
C ASN A 493 16.15 -5.93 -6.94
N ASN A 494 15.90 -4.79 -7.53
CA ASN A 494 16.47 -3.48 -7.16
C ASN A 494 17.91 -3.22 -7.61
N SER A 495 18.40 -3.97 -8.54
CA SER A 495 19.75 -3.78 -9.03
C SER A 495 19.74 -3.20 -10.44
N VAL A 496 20.77 -2.42 -10.74
CA VAL A 496 21.08 -1.96 -12.10
C VAL A 496 22.30 -2.72 -12.58
N VAL A 497 22.16 -3.48 -13.67
CA VAL A 497 23.28 -4.21 -14.27
C VAL A 497 24.15 -3.26 -15.06
N ASN A 498 25.40 -3.13 -14.67
CA ASN A 498 26.41 -2.46 -15.48
C ASN A 498 27.00 -3.45 -16.49
N ARG A 499 26.57 -3.38 -17.74
CA ARG A 499 26.99 -4.30 -18.81
C ARG A 499 28.49 -4.25 -19.12
N ARG A 500 29.20 -3.17 -18.75
CA ARG A 500 30.63 -3.04 -19.04
C ARG A 500 31.52 -3.85 -18.09
N ASN A 501 31.09 -4.02 -16.83
CA ASN A 501 31.94 -4.59 -15.78
C ASN A 501 31.33 -5.81 -15.09
N HIS A 502 30.26 -6.42 -15.63
CA HIS A 502 29.51 -7.51 -14.98
C HIS A 502 29.15 -7.23 -13.49
N SER A 503 29.09 -5.96 -13.13
CA SER A 503 28.77 -5.53 -11.78
C SER A 503 27.30 -5.17 -11.67
N VAL A 504 26.70 -5.53 -10.56
CA VAL A 504 25.33 -5.19 -10.23
C VAL A 504 25.37 -4.15 -9.12
N ILE A 505 24.79 -2.99 -9.42
CA ILE A 505 24.62 -1.91 -8.46
C ILE A 505 23.32 -2.17 -7.73
N LEU A 506 23.38 -2.57 -6.47
CA LEU A 506 22.22 -2.67 -5.60
C LEU A 506 21.90 -1.29 -5.04
N ASN A 507 20.69 -0.81 -5.34
CA ASN A 507 20.16 0.38 -4.69
C ASN A 507 19.66 -0.02 -3.31
N ASN A 508 20.38 0.40 -2.29
CA ASN A 508 20.01 0.12 -0.92
C ASN A 508 18.80 0.95 -0.52
N ARG A 509 17.65 0.28 -0.30
CA ARG A 509 16.37 0.97 -0.09
C ARG A 509 16.26 1.61 1.27
N PHE A 510 16.59 0.86 2.34
CA PHE A 510 16.47 1.30 3.73
C PHE A 510 17.54 0.69 4.64
N SER A 511 18.63 0.13 4.08
CA SER A 511 19.65 -0.51 4.90
C SER A 511 20.36 0.51 5.79
N CYS A 512 20.44 0.18 7.06
CA CYS A 512 21.32 0.86 7.99
C CYS A 512 22.69 0.21 7.90
N ASN A 513 23.68 0.86 7.30
CA ASN A 513 25.05 0.46 7.48
C ASN A 513 25.36 0.48 8.97
N SER A 514 25.71 -0.68 9.54
CA SER A 514 25.97 -0.87 10.98
C SER A 514 27.10 0.00 11.54
N ASN A 515 27.85 0.71 10.69
CA ASN A 515 28.97 1.55 11.06
C ASN A 515 28.67 3.05 11.06
N GLN A 516 27.43 3.46 10.71
CA GLN A 516 27.06 4.87 10.85
C GLN A 516 25.95 4.98 11.89
N HIS A 517 26.29 5.44 13.08
CA HIS A 517 25.33 5.96 14.04
C HIS A 517 24.56 7.11 13.37
N PRO A 518 23.24 7.01 13.17
CA PRO A 518 22.47 8.10 12.58
C PRO A 518 22.13 9.12 13.65
N TYR A 519 23.02 9.80 14.24
CA TYR A 519 22.88 10.92 15.17
C TYR A 519 24.08 10.95 16.11
N SER A 520 25.20 11.42 15.63
CA SER A 520 26.09 12.27 16.42
C SER A 520 25.64 13.71 16.12
N ASP A 521 24.79 14.22 17.00
CA ASP A 521 24.63 15.64 17.20
C ASP A 521 26.00 16.17 17.64
N HIS A 522 26.63 16.99 16.85
CA HIS A 522 27.58 18.07 17.18
C HIS A 522 28.59 18.30 16.04
N GLY A 523 28.60 19.56 15.61
CA GLY A 523 29.82 20.23 15.16
C GLY A 523 30.04 20.18 13.64
N GLU A 524 29.85 21.35 13.10
CA GLU A 524 30.45 21.77 11.83
C GLU A 524 31.89 21.30 11.72
N ASP A 525 32.18 20.50 10.73
CA ASP A 525 33.52 20.44 10.19
C ASP A 525 33.46 20.21 8.67
N HIS A 526 33.96 21.21 7.96
CA HIS A 526 34.19 21.14 6.52
C HIS A 526 35.35 20.17 6.25
N GLY A 527 35.02 18.93 5.91
CA GLY A 527 35.98 17.93 5.47
C GLY A 527 35.51 17.26 4.21
N GLU A 528 36.26 17.38 3.14
CA GLU A 528 36.10 16.67 1.88
C GLU A 528 35.86 15.18 2.12
N GLY A 529 34.62 14.73 1.88
CA GLY A 529 34.23 13.33 2.05
C GLY A 529 34.78 12.47 0.90
N THR A 530 35.74 11.63 1.22
CA THR A 530 36.14 10.52 0.37
C THR A 530 35.05 9.47 0.32
N ASP A 531 34.45 9.28 -0.85
CA ASP A 531 33.49 8.21 -1.14
C ASP A 531 34.12 6.83 -0.90
N THR A 532 33.76 6.18 0.19
CA THR A 532 34.21 4.80 0.48
C THR A 532 33.29 3.82 -0.22
N MET A 533 33.72 3.31 -1.36
CA MET A 533 33.06 2.22 -2.08
C MET A 533 33.32 0.89 -1.36
N VAL A 534 32.28 0.24 -0.85
CA VAL A 534 32.40 -1.11 -0.26
C VAL A 534 32.16 -2.15 -1.36
N LEU A 535 33.24 -2.77 -1.80
CA LEU A 535 33.19 -3.93 -2.71
C LEU A 535 32.96 -5.21 -1.89
N ARG A 536 31.76 -5.77 -1.93
CA ARG A 536 31.48 -7.09 -1.35
C ARG A 536 31.52 -8.17 -2.42
N ARG A 537 32.44 -9.11 -2.28
CA ARG A 537 32.55 -10.29 -3.16
C ARG A 537 31.70 -11.41 -2.58
N ARG A 538 30.69 -11.86 -3.30
CA ARG A 538 29.90 -13.05 -2.97
C ARG A 538 30.66 -14.28 -3.49
N SER A 539 31.39 -14.96 -2.63
CA SER A 539 31.88 -16.32 -2.89
C SER A 539 31.53 -17.18 -1.69
N GLY A 540 30.89 -18.31 -1.96
CA GLY A 540 30.52 -19.29 -0.94
C GLY A 540 31.73 -20.09 -0.42
N GLU A 541 32.67 -19.41 0.25
CA GLU A 541 33.68 -20.08 1.06
C GLU A 541 34.15 -19.15 2.18
N ALA A 542 33.83 -19.56 3.40
CA ALA A 542 34.29 -18.94 4.62
C ALA A 542 35.76 -19.29 4.89
N SER A 543 36.68 -18.59 4.24
CA SER A 543 38.10 -18.64 4.66
C SER A 543 38.93 -17.59 3.90
N TYR A 544 38.82 -16.32 4.28
CA TYR A 544 39.89 -15.33 4.04
C TYR A 544 39.50 -13.98 4.69
N ARG A 545 39.25 -13.98 5.99
CA ARG A 545 38.90 -12.74 6.71
C ARG A 545 40.10 -11.95 7.24
N GLY A 546 41.33 -12.39 6.95
CA GLY A 546 42.49 -11.86 7.67
C GLY A 546 43.49 -10.99 6.89
N SER A 547 43.43 -10.91 5.55
CA SER A 547 44.53 -10.29 4.79
C SER A 547 44.18 -9.06 3.96
N LEU A 548 42.89 -8.80 3.69
CA LEU A 548 42.52 -7.65 2.83
C LEU A 548 42.31 -6.33 3.59
N GLU A 549 41.99 -6.38 4.89
CA GLU A 549 41.82 -5.15 5.68
C GLU A 549 43.12 -4.37 5.95
N ARG A 550 44.31 -5.00 5.79
CA ARG A 550 45.61 -4.32 6.03
C ARG A 550 46.20 -3.65 4.80
N THR A 551 45.72 -3.92 3.60
CA THR A 551 46.33 -3.42 2.35
C THR A 551 45.62 -2.18 1.78
N LEU A 552 44.41 -1.89 2.21
CA LEU A 552 43.62 -0.77 1.68
C LEU A 552 43.74 0.55 2.46
N THR A 553 44.45 0.57 3.58
CA THR A 553 44.64 1.79 4.40
C THR A 553 45.91 2.59 4.05
N LYS A 554 46.71 2.16 3.09
CA LYS A 554 47.93 2.89 2.67
C LYS A 554 48.17 2.74 1.16
N GLY A 555 47.42 3.43 0.33
CA GLY A 555 47.70 3.55 -1.08
C GLY A 555 46.95 4.71 -1.70
N SER A 556 47.66 5.64 -2.29
CA SER A 556 47.11 6.79 -2.99
C SER A 556 46.32 6.36 -4.24
N SER A 557 45.32 7.14 -4.62
CA SER A 557 44.40 6.91 -5.73
C SER A 557 45.04 6.66 -7.12
N SER A 558 46.34 6.85 -7.28
CA SER A 558 47.06 6.62 -8.53
C SER A 558 47.45 5.15 -8.79
N GLU A 559 47.59 4.32 -7.74
CA GLU A 559 47.92 2.90 -7.90
C GLU A 559 46.72 2.01 -8.24
N LEU A 560 45.49 2.45 -7.91
CA LEU A 560 44.28 1.70 -8.24
C LEU A 560 43.91 1.75 -9.74
N GLU A 561 44.18 2.86 -10.41
CA GLU A 561 43.97 2.97 -11.86
C GLU A 561 44.98 2.12 -12.67
N GLN A 562 46.18 1.96 -12.19
CA GLN A 562 47.20 1.13 -12.87
C GLN A 562 46.96 -0.39 -12.70
N THR A 563 46.42 -0.81 -11.57
CA THR A 563 46.13 -2.25 -11.33
C THR A 563 44.89 -2.74 -12.10
N VAL A 564 43.94 -1.86 -12.40
CA VAL A 564 42.78 -2.17 -13.24
C VAL A 564 43.14 -2.16 -14.73
N SER A 565 44.11 -1.33 -15.15
CA SER A 565 44.57 -1.25 -16.54
C SER A 565 45.46 -2.43 -16.94
N ALA A 566 46.23 -3.01 -16.02
CA ALA A 566 47.19 -4.09 -16.32
C ALA A 566 46.56 -5.49 -16.44
N ARG A 567 45.29 -5.68 -16.13
CA ARG A 567 44.58 -6.97 -16.31
C ARG A 567 43.68 -7.06 -17.54
N ASN A 568 43.66 -6.03 -18.38
CA ASN A 568 42.93 -6.04 -19.65
C ASN A 568 43.81 -6.37 -20.88
N VAL A 569 45.03 -6.92 -20.67
CA VAL A 569 45.88 -7.43 -21.75
C VAL A 569 46.42 -8.80 -21.31
N VAL A 570 45.57 -9.81 -21.39
CA VAL A 570 45.89 -11.21 -21.77
C VAL A 570 44.55 -11.92 -22.01
#